data_28b60af394f15d8c3d32c006d412b1f5
#
_entry.id   28b60af394f15d8c3d32c006d412b1f5
#
_cell.length_a   1.000
_cell.length_b   1.000
_cell.length_c   1.000
_cell.angle_alpha   90.00
_cell.angle_beta   90.00
_cell.angle_gamma   90.00
#
_symmetry.space_group_name_H-M   'P 1'
#
loop_
_entity.id
_entity.type
_entity.pdbx_description
1 polymer ?
#
loop_
_entity_poly.entity_id
_entity_poly.type
_entity_poly.pdbx_seq_one_letter_code
_entity_poly.pdbx_strand_id
1 'polypeptide(L)'
;MQIHKYSNIVLFLMTIVTLLVLLSAVFSSAEEFAGTDPPTAERVKEAGEVQKSALTKDVQPLDVTNEWLYHKTADNLHPNSTEQRQLWFVNRARTNPTVEGAWLATESYSDVSNGRSFFEVDLDKLQNEFAAILPMPPAAFDRRLYEAARVHSEDLIVREAQDHTNQFDRVDAAGFSWTSLSGVVFSYTKTALHAHAAFNIDWGNEADGMQTGRGHRVALMSDGKEYTNVGIASIEENDPQTSVGPYVTTGNYAKANTSEANHFNTFIVGTVWEDMNSNGWYDDGEGFSGVTVMPSIGTYYAVTANSGGYAIPITETGVATINFSGESLPRSGSINTTLSTVSTLVDFIPSLAQNHPSSPKNLPGVLLLLQK
;
A
#
# COMPACT_ATOMS: atom_id res chain seq x y z
N MET A 1 -22.25 67.40 -8.06
CA MET A 1 -20.89 66.87 -8.32
C MET A 1 -20.32 66.03 -7.17
N GLN A 2 -21.11 65.68 -6.16
CA GLN A 2 -20.65 64.82 -5.02
C GLN A 2 -21.11 63.36 -5.05
N ILE A 3 -22.13 63.02 -5.81
CA ILE A 3 -22.72 61.68 -5.87
C ILE A 3 -21.83 60.70 -6.69
N HIS A 4 -21.08 61.17 -7.69
CA HIS A 4 -20.19 60.31 -8.51
C HIS A 4 -18.90 59.84 -7.82
N LYS A 5 -18.44 60.54 -6.77
CA LYS A 5 -17.23 60.15 -6.02
C LYS A 5 -17.45 58.94 -5.11
N TYR A 6 -18.66 58.79 -4.56
CA TYR A 6 -18.95 57.63 -3.66
C TYR A 6 -19.25 56.36 -4.44
N SER A 7 -19.81 56.48 -5.65
CA SER A 7 -20.06 55.30 -6.48
C SER A 7 -18.77 54.55 -6.90
N ASN A 8 -17.69 55.31 -7.20
CA ASN A 8 -16.41 54.70 -7.60
C ASN A 8 -15.67 54.11 -6.42
N ILE A 9 -15.82 54.65 -5.19
CA ILE A 9 -15.21 54.10 -3.98
C ILE A 9 -15.91 52.81 -3.57
N VAL A 10 -17.22 52.70 -3.64
CA VAL A 10 -17.99 51.50 -3.35
C VAL A 10 -17.69 50.40 -4.38
N LEU A 11 -17.57 50.73 -5.66
CA LEU A 11 -17.22 49.79 -6.72
C LEU A 11 -15.77 49.27 -6.54
N PHE A 12 -14.85 50.14 -6.16
CA PHE A 12 -13.45 49.75 -5.90
C PHE A 12 -13.31 48.88 -4.64
N LEU A 13 -14.05 49.16 -3.57
CA LEU A 13 -14.12 48.34 -2.36
C LEU A 13 -14.77 46.97 -2.63
N MET A 14 -15.83 46.91 -3.43
CA MET A 14 -16.45 45.63 -3.83
C MET A 14 -15.50 44.79 -4.67
N THR A 15 -14.70 45.38 -5.57
CA THR A 15 -13.71 44.65 -6.37
C THR A 15 -12.55 44.12 -5.51
N ILE A 16 -12.11 44.88 -4.49
CA ILE A 16 -11.08 44.41 -3.56
C ILE A 16 -11.60 43.27 -2.67
N VAL A 17 -12.84 43.34 -2.17
CA VAL A 17 -13.46 42.28 -1.37
C VAL A 17 -13.69 41.03 -2.22
N THR A 18 -14.09 41.13 -3.48
CA THR A 18 -14.27 40.00 -4.40
C THR A 18 -12.90 39.35 -4.74
N LEU A 19 -11.86 40.19 -4.91
CA LEU A 19 -10.50 39.70 -5.15
C LEU A 19 -9.91 39.01 -3.92
N LEU A 20 -10.17 39.54 -2.70
CA LEU A 20 -9.74 38.92 -1.44
C LEU A 20 -10.47 37.59 -1.15
N VAL A 21 -11.78 37.50 -1.49
CA VAL A 21 -12.54 36.24 -1.37
C VAL A 21 -12.07 35.22 -2.40
N LEU A 22 -11.72 35.64 -3.62
CA LEU A 22 -11.12 34.75 -4.64
C LEU A 22 -9.70 34.32 -4.25
N LEU A 23 -8.88 35.21 -3.65
CA LEU A 23 -7.58 34.81 -3.12
C LEU A 23 -7.71 33.86 -1.93
N SER A 24 -8.66 34.06 -1.01
CA SER A 24 -8.86 33.13 0.11
C SER A 24 -9.38 31.76 -0.36
N ALA A 25 -10.23 31.70 -1.41
CA ALA A 25 -10.67 30.44 -2.01
C ALA A 25 -9.53 29.73 -2.74
N VAL A 26 -8.60 30.46 -3.37
CA VAL A 26 -7.40 29.89 -3.99
C VAL A 26 -6.41 29.41 -2.92
N PHE A 27 -6.26 30.14 -1.80
CA PHE A 27 -5.42 29.69 -0.67
C PHE A 27 -6.04 28.49 0.05
N SER A 28 -7.37 28.41 0.20
CA SER A 28 -8.02 27.23 0.80
C SER A 28 -7.85 25.97 -0.07
N SER A 29 -7.92 26.10 -1.41
CA SER A 29 -7.65 24.98 -2.30
C SER A 29 -6.16 24.63 -2.39
N ALA A 30 -5.25 25.57 -2.11
CA ALA A 30 -3.82 25.32 -2.04
C ALA A 30 -3.43 24.62 -0.74
N GLU A 31 -4.08 24.92 0.38
CA GLU A 31 -3.84 24.21 1.65
C GLU A 31 -4.29 22.76 1.60
N GLU A 32 -5.33 22.41 0.83
CA GLU A 32 -5.80 21.04 0.64
C GLU A 32 -4.77 20.14 -0.09
N PHE A 33 -3.85 20.73 -0.87
CA PHE A 33 -2.73 20.04 -1.52
C PHE A 33 -1.37 20.33 -0.89
N ALA A 34 -1.26 21.45 -0.18
CA ALA A 34 -0.02 21.95 0.43
C ALA A 34 0.20 21.45 1.86
N GLY A 35 -0.53 20.40 2.28
CA GLY A 35 -0.09 19.66 3.44
C GLY A 35 1.37 19.26 3.21
N THR A 36 2.31 20.04 3.77
CA THR A 36 3.71 19.68 3.75
C THR A 36 3.83 18.35 4.46
N ASP A 37 3.86 17.29 3.65
CA ASP A 37 4.02 15.95 4.16
C ASP A 37 5.34 15.91 4.92
N PRO A 38 5.35 15.60 6.23
CA PRO A 38 6.60 15.53 6.95
C PRO A 38 7.48 14.45 6.33
N PRO A 39 8.80 14.57 6.38
CA PRO A 39 9.69 13.57 5.82
C PRO A 39 9.38 12.20 6.42
N THR A 40 9.49 11.16 5.60
CA THR A 40 9.34 9.77 6.04
C THR A 40 10.25 9.51 7.24
N ALA A 41 9.68 8.98 8.32
CA ALA A 41 10.46 8.57 9.48
C ALA A 41 10.99 7.14 9.29
N GLU A 42 12.25 6.92 9.63
CA GLU A 42 12.90 5.62 9.55
C GLU A 42 13.69 5.34 10.83
N ARG A 43 13.65 4.09 11.29
CA ARG A 43 14.51 3.58 12.36
C ARG A 43 15.11 2.23 11.97
N VAL A 44 16.36 2.01 12.34
CA VAL A 44 17.07 0.74 12.18
C VAL A 44 17.61 0.31 13.55
N LYS A 45 17.35 -0.94 13.93
CA LYS A 45 17.97 -1.56 15.10
C LYS A 45 19.20 -2.34 14.64
N GLU A 46 20.35 -2.18 15.32
CA GLU A 46 21.53 -3.00 15.05
C GLU A 46 21.19 -4.48 15.26
N ALA A 47 21.47 -5.28 14.25
CA ALA A 47 21.26 -6.73 14.33
C ALA A 47 22.31 -7.34 15.26
N GLY A 48 21.87 -7.94 16.36
CA GLY A 48 22.72 -8.82 17.16
C GLY A 48 23.20 -10.00 16.31
N GLU A 49 24.49 -10.32 16.39
CA GLU A 49 25.07 -11.48 15.67
C GLU A 49 24.34 -12.76 16.05
N VAL A 50 23.63 -13.36 15.09
CA VAL A 50 23.01 -14.68 15.25
C VAL A 50 24.03 -15.75 14.82
N GLN A 51 24.50 -16.55 15.77
CA GLN A 51 25.28 -17.76 15.47
C GLN A 51 24.44 -18.71 14.60
N LYS A 52 24.92 -18.96 13.39
CA LYS A 52 24.37 -19.95 12.46
C LYS A 52 24.67 -21.35 13.00
N SER A 53 23.69 -22.01 13.61
CA SER A 53 23.73 -23.47 13.84
C SER A 53 23.21 -24.18 12.60
N ALA A 54 24.05 -24.84 11.87
CA ALA A 54 23.68 -25.71 10.76
C ALA A 54 23.10 -27.02 11.30
N LEU A 55 21.78 -27.21 11.15
CA LEU A 55 21.12 -28.49 11.34
C LEU A 55 20.52 -28.91 9.99
N THR A 56 21.20 -29.88 9.34
CA THR A 56 20.58 -30.68 8.28
C THR A 56 19.59 -31.64 8.93
N LYS A 57 18.31 -31.40 8.78
CA LYS A 57 17.23 -32.34 9.06
C LYS A 57 16.68 -32.89 7.77
N ASP A 58 16.57 -34.22 7.68
CA ASP A 58 15.69 -34.91 6.74
C ASP A 58 14.27 -34.35 6.90
N VAL A 59 13.81 -33.59 5.92
CA VAL A 59 12.47 -32.94 5.93
C VAL A 59 11.48 -33.98 5.42
N GLN A 60 10.71 -34.58 6.34
CA GLN A 60 9.43 -35.18 5.99
C GLN A 60 8.49 -34.06 5.52
N PRO A 61 7.61 -34.28 4.53
CA PRO A 61 6.59 -33.30 4.15
C PRO A 61 5.79 -32.92 5.40
N LEU A 62 5.92 -31.68 5.85
CA LEU A 62 5.10 -31.16 6.95
C LEU A 62 3.68 -31.00 6.40
N ASP A 63 2.71 -31.67 7.04
CA ASP A 63 1.30 -31.40 6.77
C ASP A 63 1.00 -29.93 7.05
N VAL A 64 0.50 -29.21 6.05
CA VAL A 64 0.07 -27.82 6.16
C VAL A 64 -1.22 -27.76 6.99
N THR A 65 -1.08 -27.54 8.29
CA THR A 65 -2.19 -27.70 9.24
C THR A 65 -2.53 -26.44 10.02
N ASN A 66 -1.65 -25.43 10.02
CA ASN A 66 -1.80 -24.24 10.87
C ASN A 66 -2.29 -23.04 10.06
N GLU A 67 -3.38 -22.41 10.48
CA GLU A 67 -3.80 -21.14 9.88
C GLU A 67 -2.87 -20.01 10.33
N TRP A 68 -2.38 -19.24 9.37
CA TRP A 68 -1.66 -17.99 9.66
C TRP A 68 -2.65 -16.86 9.89
N LEU A 69 -2.69 -16.32 11.11
CA LEU A 69 -3.71 -15.37 11.54
C LEU A 69 -3.26 -13.89 11.52
N TYR A 70 -1.99 -13.60 11.20
CA TYR A 70 -1.49 -12.23 11.26
C TYR A 70 -1.71 -11.43 9.98
N HIS A 71 -2.16 -12.07 8.89
CA HIS A 71 -2.45 -11.41 7.61
C HIS A 71 -3.81 -10.69 7.57
N LYS A 72 -4.56 -10.74 8.66
CA LYS A 72 -5.87 -10.10 8.82
C LYS A 72 -6.17 -9.83 10.30
N THR A 73 -7.11 -8.92 10.57
CA THR A 73 -7.62 -8.72 11.94
C THR A 73 -8.48 -9.90 12.40
N ALA A 74 -8.65 -10.04 13.72
CA ALA A 74 -9.36 -11.18 14.29
C ALA A 74 -10.86 -11.23 13.92
N ASP A 75 -11.47 -10.07 13.65
CA ASP A 75 -12.84 -9.92 13.18
C ASP A 75 -12.97 -10.10 11.65
N ASN A 76 -11.86 -10.31 10.95
CA ASN A 76 -11.77 -10.45 9.49
C ASN A 76 -12.17 -9.18 8.70
N LEU A 77 -12.27 -8.01 9.34
CA LEU A 77 -12.68 -6.77 8.67
C LEU A 77 -11.51 -6.05 7.96
N HIS A 78 -10.26 -6.30 8.40
CA HIS A 78 -9.07 -5.65 7.84
C HIS A 78 -7.99 -6.66 7.45
N PRO A 79 -7.27 -6.39 6.33
CA PRO A 79 -7.44 -5.20 5.49
C PRO A 79 -8.83 -5.15 4.86
N ASN A 80 -9.49 -3.99 4.90
CA ASN A 80 -10.70 -3.75 4.14
C ASN A 80 -10.37 -3.55 2.64
N SER A 81 -11.37 -3.35 1.78
CA SER A 81 -11.14 -3.23 0.33
C SER A 81 -10.20 -2.07 -0.02
N THR A 82 -10.34 -0.91 0.61
CA THR A 82 -9.49 0.27 0.38
C THR A 82 -8.03 0.00 0.79
N GLU A 83 -7.81 -0.63 1.93
CA GLU A 83 -6.48 -0.98 2.45
C GLU A 83 -5.83 -2.08 1.61
N GLN A 84 -6.60 -3.10 1.24
CA GLN A 84 -6.13 -4.17 0.33
C GLN A 84 -5.78 -3.61 -1.04
N ARG A 85 -6.57 -2.68 -1.57
CA ARG A 85 -6.28 -2.03 -2.85
C ARG A 85 -4.98 -1.24 -2.81
N GLN A 86 -4.69 -0.53 -1.71
CA GLN A 86 -3.40 0.12 -1.54
C GLN A 86 -2.25 -0.89 -1.49
N LEU A 87 -2.39 -1.99 -0.76
CA LEU A 87 -1.39 -3.05 -0.72
C LEU A 87 -1.21 -3.72 -2.10
N TRP A 88 -2.31 -3.95 -2.82
CA TRP A 88 -2.27 -4.50 -4.18
C TRP A 88 -1.48 -3.58 -5.13
N PHE A 89 -1.72 -2.27 -5.08
CA PHE A 89 -0.94 -1.28 -5.83
C PHE A 89 0.55 -1.30 -5.46
N VAL A 90 0.88 -1.36 -4.17
CA VAL A 90 2.28 -1.45 -3.70
C VAL A 90 2.96 -2.69 -4.28
N ASN A 91 2.31 -3.86 -4.19
CA ASN A 91 2.88 -5.12 -4.68
C ASN A 91 3.01 -5.13 -6.21
N ARG A 92 2.05 -4.55 -6.93
CA ARG A 92 2.15 -4.32 -8.38
C ARG A 92 3.34 -3.43 -8.73
N ALA A 93 3.46 -2.27 -8.07
CA ALA A 93 4.53 -1.31 -8.29
C ALA A 93 5.92 -1.92 -8.06
N ARG A 94 6.08 -2.67 -6.96
CA ARG A 94 7.33 -3.38 -6.65
C ARG A 94 7.73 -4.40 -7.71
N THR A 95 6.77 -5.05 -8.35
CA THR A 95 7.05 -6.05 -9.39
C THR A 95 7.62 -5.43 -10.65
N ASN A 96 7.15 -4.25 -11.05
CA ASN A 96 7.61 -3.56 -12.26
C ASN A 96 7.65 -2.04 -12.06
N PRO A 97 8.68 -1.52 -11.38
CA PRO A 97 8.80 -0.10 -11.11
C PRO A 97 8.79 0.79 -12.36
N THR A 98 9.43 0.33 -13.44
CA THR A 98 9.46 1.10 -14.71
C THR A 98 8.07 1.34 -15.28
N VAL A 99 7.21 0.31 -15.28
CA VAL A 99 5.82 0.43 -15.75
C VAL A 99 5.02 1.29 -14.80
N GLU A 100 5.25 1.16 -13.50
CA GLU A 100 4.58 1.97 -12.49
C GLU A 100 4.87 3.46 -12.67
N GLY A 101 6.15 3.84 -12.85
CA GLY A 101 6.54 5.23 -13.08
C GLY A 101 5.92 5.83 -14.35
N ALA A 102 5.86 5.05 -15.44
CA ALA A 102 5.22 5.49 -16.69
C ALA A 102 3.70 5.67 -16.50
N TRP A 103 3.06 4.76 -15.75
CA TRP A 103 1.64 4.86 -15.43
C TRP A 103 1.34 6.06 -14.53
N LEU A 104 2.08 6.26 -13.43
CA LEU A 104 1.92 7.40 -12.53
C LEU A 104 2.10 8.75 -13.27
N ALA A 105 2.98 8.81 -14.27
CA ALA A 105 3.19 10.01 -15.07
C ALA A 105 2.02 10.32 -16.00
N THR A 106 1.23 9.33 -16.40
CA THR A 106 0.17 9.47 -17.42
C THR A 106 -1.24 9.25 -16.90
N GLU A 107 -1.40 8.75 -15.66
CA GLU A 107 -2.72 8.48 -15.08
C GLU A 107 -3.63 9.71 -15.12
N SER A 108 -4.84 9.53 -15.63
CA SER A 108 -5.80 10.62 -15.88
C SER A 108 -6.82 10.81 -14.76
N TYR A 109 -6.83 9.95 -13.75
CA TYR A 109 -7.71 10.13 -12.60
C TYR A 109 -7.49 11.52 -11.98
N SER A 110 -8.59 12.25 -11.75
CA SER A 110 -8.54 13.69 -11.46
C SER A 110 -7.67 14.04 -10.23
N ASP A 111 -7.74 13.24 -9.17
CA ASP A 111 -6.97 13.53 -7.96
C ASP A 111 -5.46 13.34 -8.18
N VAL A 112 -5.07 12.40 -9.04
CA VAL A 112 -3.66 12.19 -9.40
C VAL A 112 -3.17 13.26 -10.38
N SER A 113 -3.94 13.52 -11.45
CA SER A 113 -3.56 14.52 -12.47
C SER A 113 -3.55 15.94 -11.91
N ASN A 114 -4.48 16.27 -11.02
CA ASN A 114 -4.51 17.57 -10.33
C ASN A 114 -3.31 17.72 -9.37
N GLY A 115 -2.98 16.70 -8.59
CA GLY A 115 -1.79 16.71 -7.72
C GLY A 115 -0.51 16.93 -8.51
N ARG A 116 -0.30 16.17 -9.60
CA ARG A 116 0.87 16.38 -10.48
C ARG A 116 0.94 17.80 -11.05
N SER A 117 -0.20 18.33 -11.50
CA SER A 117 -0.28 19.68 -12.07
C SER A 117 -0.06 20.76 -11.02
N PHE A 118 -0.60 20.58 -9.82
CA PHE A 118 -0.47 21.54 -8.72
C PHE A 118 0.96 21.68 -8.24
N PHE A 119 1.68 20.55 -8.09
CA PHE A 119 3.07 20.52 -7.67
C PHE A 119 4.06 20.70 -8.82
N GLU A 120 3.57 20.85 -10.06
CA GLU A 120 4.43 20.97 -11.28
C GLU A 120 5.42 19.80 -11.39
N VAL A 121 4.94 18.55 -11.16
CA VAL A 121 5.79 17.36 -11.15
C VAL A 121 6.52 17.18 -12.47
N ASP A 122 7.86 17.07 -12.43
CA ASP A 122 8.71 16.71 -13.57
C ASP A 122 8.47 15.24 -13.94
N LEU A 123 7.63 15.01 -14.96
CA LEU A 123 7.19 13.68 -15.36
C LEU A 123 8.31 12.84 -15.97
N ASP A 124 9.25 13.47 -16.67
CA ASP A 124 10.41 12.77 -17.23
C ASP A 124 11.35 12.30 -16.12
N LYS A 125 11.57 13.14 -15.12
CA LYS A 125 12.36 12.80 -13.94
C LYS A 125 11.68 11.70 -13.12
N LEU A 126 10.36 11.79 -12.90
CA LEU A 126 9.57 10.75 -12.22
C LEU A 126 9.77 9.39 -12.89
N GLN A 127 9.59 9.31 -14.22
CA GLN A 127 9.76 8.07 -14.98
C GLN A 127 11.20 7.54 -14.92
N ASN A 128 12.19 8.43 -15.04
CA ASN A 128 13.60 8.06 -14.98
C ASN A 128 14.01 7.54 -13.60
N GLU A 129 13.51 8.14 -12.52
CA GLU A 129 13.74 7.67 -11.16
C GLU A 129 13.13 6.28 -10.95
N PHE A 130 11.89 6.03 -11.39
CA PHE A 130 11.26 4.71 -11.34
C PHE A 130 11.98 3.65 -12.18
N ALA A 131 12.49 4.02 -13.36
CA ALA A 131 13.25 3.12 -14.21
C ALA A 131 14.60 2.68 -13.58
N ALA A 132 15.09 3.43 -12.61
CA ALA A 132 16.30 3.09 -11.85
C ALA A 132 16.04 2.20 -10.63
N ILE A 133 14.78 2.10 -10.16
CA ILE A 133 14.41 1.24 -9.04
C ILE A 133 14.41 -0.22 -9.50
N LEU A 134 15.06 -1.09 -8.73
CA LEU A 134 15.03 -2.52 -9.00
C LEU A 134 13.70 -3.15 -8.54
N PRO A 135 13.17 -4.15 -9.27
CA PRO A 135 12.03 -4.92 -8.77
C PRO A 135 12.29 -5.49 -7.38
N MET A 136 11.30 -5.35 -6.50
CA MET A 136 11.37 -5.80 -5.12
C MET A 136 10.30 -6.86 -4.83
N PRO A 137 10.57 -7.79 -3.89
CA PRO A 137 9.58 -8.75 -3.45
C PRO A 137 8.32 -8.07 -2.90
N PRO A 138 7.13 -8.71 -3.06
CA PRO A 138 5.90 -8.19 -2.51
C PRO A 138 5.94 -8.17 -0.97
N ALA A 139 5.21 -7.23 -0.38
CA ALA A 139 5.03 -7.11 1.06
C ALA A 139 3.78 -7.87 1.53
N ALA A 140 3.88 -8.46 2.72
CA ALA A 140 2.78 -9.14 3.39
C ALA A 140 2.11 -8.19 4.39
N PHE A 141 0.77 -8.18 4.41
CA PHE A 141 0.03 -7.50 5.47
C PHE A 141 0.30 -8.18 6.83
N ASP A 142 0.54 -7.34 7.86
CA ASP A 142 0.61 -7.77 9.25
C ASP A 142 -0.32 -6.90 10.12
N ARG A 143 -1.26 -7.57 10.81
CA ARG A 143 -2.27 -6.90 11.63
C ARG A 143 -1.69 -6.05 12.76
N ARG A 144 -0.47 -6.35 13.25
CA ARG A 144 0.19 -5.57 14.31
C ARG A 144 0.66 -4.22 13.75
N LEU A 145 1.25 -4.22 12.55
CA LEU A 145 1.61 -2.98 11.85
C LEU A 145 0.36 -2.18 11.46
N TYR A 146 -0.72 -2.88 11.06
CA TYR A 146 -2.01 -2.26 10.78
C TYR A 146 -2.60 -1.60 12.04
N GLU A 147 -2.63 -2.30 13.16
CA GLU A 147 -3.18 -1.76 14.41
C GLU A 147 -2.43 -0.50 14.86
N ALA A 148 -1.10 -0.50 14.75
CA ALA A 148 -0.29 0.68 15.00
C ALA A 148 -0.62 1.84 14.04
N ALA A 149 -0.82 1.53 12.75
CA ALA A 149 -1.21 2.51 11.74
C ALA A 149 -2.61 3.07 12.01
N ARG A 150 -3.58 2.21 12.38
CA ARG A 150 -4.95 2.60 12.74
C ARG A 150 -4.96 3.59 13.91
N VAL A 151 -4.29 3.24 15.01
CA VAL A 151 -4.20 4.12 16.19
C VAL A 151 -3.51 5.42 15.85
N HIS A 152 -2.54 5.40 14.92
CA HIS A 152 -1.88 6.63 14.47
C HIS A 152 -2.81 7.52 13.63
N SER A 153 -3.54 6.95 12.67
CA SER A 153 -4.52 7.71 11.88
C SER A 153 -5.62 8.31 12.74
N GLU A 154 -6.15 7.56 13.73
CA GLU A 154 -7.14 8.06 14.69
C GLU A 154 -6.59 9.23 15.54
N ASP A 155 -5.34 9.16 15.95
CA ASP A 155 -4.67 10.26 16.69
C ASP A 155 -4.47 11.49 15.79
N LEU A 156 -4.12 11.30 14.52
CA LEU A 156 -4.00 12.40 13.56
C LEU A 156 -5.36 13.10 13.31
N ILE A 157 -6.46 12.35 13.26
CA ILE A 157 -7.81 12.90 13.17
C ILE A 157 -8.11 13.77 14.40
N VAL A 158 -7.92 13.21 15.61
CA VAL A 158 -8.19 13.92 16.87
C VAL A 158 -7.36 15.22 17.02
N ARG A 159 -6.14 15.21 16.52
CA ARG A 159 -5.23 16.38 16.57
C ARG A 159 -5.32 17.28 15.34
N GLU A 160 -6.08 16.88 14.32
CA GLU A 160 -6.12 17.54 13.01
C GLU A 160 -4.72 17.76 12.43
N ALA A 161 -3.90 16.71 12.42
CA ALA A 161 -2.48 16.78 12.15
C ALA A 161 -2.04 15.86 11.02
N GLN A 162 -0.83 16.12 10.49
CA GLN A 162 -0.10 15.25 9.59
C GLN A 162 1.36 15.21 10.06
N ASP A 163 1.69 14.24 10.91
CA ASP A 163 3.03 14.08 11.47
C ASP A 163 3.31 12.61 11.87
N HIS A 164 4.51 12.31 12.33
CA HIS A 164 4.95 10.98 12.76
C HIS A 164 5.06 10.85 14.29
N THR A 165 4.36 11.68 15.06
CA THR A 165 4.45 11.69 16.53
C THR A 165 4.03 10.34 17.11
N ASN A 166 4.95 9.66 17.78
CA ASN A 166 4.79 8.33 18.40
C ASN A 166 4.38 7.20 17.41
N GLN A 167 4.53 7.37 16.10
CA GLN A 167 4.13 6.34 15.13
C GLN A 167 4.84 5.02 15.38
N PHE A 168 6.15 5.04 15.62
CA PHE A 168 6.94 3.81 15.83
C PHE A 168 6.75 3.21 17.23
N ASP A 169 6.50 4.05 18.23
CA ASP A 169 6.20 3.56 19.58
C ASP A 169 4.88 2.77 19.60
N ARG A 170 3.93 3.12 18.70
CA ARG A 170 2.70 2.34 18.48
C ARG A 170 2.97 0.98 17.84
N VAL A 171 3.97 0.86 16.96
CA VAL A 171 4.39 -0.43 16.40
C VAL A 171 4.96 -1.34 17.47
N ASP A 172 5.82 -0.82 18.35
CA ASP A 172 6.34 -1.56 19.49
C ASP A 172 5.20 -1.98 20.44
N ALA A 173 4.24 -1.08 20.73
CA ALA A 173 3.08 -1.35 21.58
C ALA A 173 2.12 -2.41 20.99
N ALA A 174 2.00 -2.47 19.66
CA ALA A 174 1.22 -3.49 18.96
C ALA A 174 1.92 -4.86 18.90
N GLY A 175 3.14 -4.97 19.38
CA GLY A 175 3.88 -6.22 19.51
C GLY A 175 4.53 -6.71 18.21
N PHE A 176 4.81 -5.83 17.26
CA PHE A 176 5.62 -6.18 16.09
C PHE A 176 7.10 -5.91 16.37
N SER A 177 7.92 -6.96 16.43
CA SER A 177 9.36 -6.83 16.55
C SER A 177 10.01 -6.65 15.18
N TRP A 178 10.85 -5.63 15.03
CA TRP A 178 11.43 -5.21 13.76
C TRP A 178 12.93 -4.97 13.85
N THR A 179 13.62 -5.07 12.71
CA THR A 179 15.04 -4.70 12.54
C THR A 179 15.18 -3.38 11.78
N SER A 180 14.25 -3.07 10.87
CA SER A 180 14.11 -1.76 10.24
C SER A 180 12.63 -1.43 10.04
N LEU A 181 12.30 -0.15 10.12
CA LEU A 181 10.93 0.34 10.10
C LEU A 181 10.88 1.72 9.42
N SER A 182 9.88 1.93 8.57
CA SER A 182 9.57 3.21 7.95
C SER A 182 8.08 3.50 8.07
N GLY A 183 7.73 4.78 8.23
CA GLY A 183 6.35 5.25 8.34
C GLY A 183 6.03 6.27 7.26
N VAL A 184 4.81 6.19 6.72
CA VAL A 184 4.22 7.17 5.82
C VAL A 184 2.87 7.62 6.35
N VAL A 185 2.51 8.88 6.13
CA VAL A 185 1.21 9.44 6.54
C VAL A 185 0.68 10.38 5.47
N PHE A 186 -0.64 10.35 5.26
CA PHE A 186 -1.34 11.30 4.42
C PHE A 186 -2.75 11.55 4.98
N SER A 187 -2.94 12.72 5.59
CA SER A 187 -4.17 13.08 6.29
C SER A 187 -5.27 13.64 5.39
N TYR A 188 -5.04 13.70 4.08
CA TYR A 188 -5.98 14.26 3.08
C TYR A 188 -6.23 13.27 1.93
N THR A 189 -6.16 11.99 2.21
CA THR A 189 -6.39 10.93 1.23
C THR A 189 -7.85 10.93 0.76
N LYS A 190 -8.07 10.78 -0.54
CA LYS A 190 -9.42 10.71 -1.12
C LYS A 190 -9.81 9.27 -1.51
N THR A 191 -8.86 8.50 -2.01
CA THR A 191 -9.05 7.11 -2.44
C THR A 191 -7.76 6.32 -2.28
N ALA A 192 -7.84 4.99 -2.36
CA ALA A 192 -6.65 4.13 -2.38
C ALA A 192 -5.66 4.52 -3.50
N LEU A 193 -6.18 4.87 -4.68
CA LEU A 193 -5.38 5.33 -5.82
C LEU A 193 -4.69 6.66 -5.53
N HIS A 194 -5.41 7.60 -4.91
CA HIS A 194 -4.85 8.90 -4.53
C HIS A 194 -3.70 8.74 -3.52
N ALA A 195 -3.90 7.92 -2.47
CA ALA A 195 -2.84 7.61 -1.50
C ALA A 195 -1.61 6.99 -2.16
N HIS A 196 -1.82 5.96 -3.00
CA HIS A 196 -0.76 5.28 -3.70
C HIS A 196 0.04 6.23 -4.61
N ALA A 197 -0.64 7.08 -5.36
CA ALA A 197 0.00 8.06 -6.23
C ALA A 197 0.74 9.13 -5.42
N ALA A 198 0.14 9.66 -4.35
CA ALA A 198 0.74 10.65 -3.48
C ALA A 198 2.07 10.17 -2.91
N PHE A 199 2.09 8.96 -2.35
CA PHE A 199 3.29 8.36 -1.76
C PHE A 199 4.35 7.98 -2.81
N ASN A 200 3.95 7.50 -3.99
CA ASN A 200 4.91 7.06 -5.00
C ASN A 200 5.46 8.21 -5.85
N ILE A 201 4.64 9.19 -6.22
CA ILE A 201 5.13 10.41 -6.85
C ILE A 201 5.95 11.19 -5.81
N ASP A 202 5.50 11.14 -4.55
CA ASP A 202 6.10 11.84 -3.43
C ASP A 202 6.14 13.34 -3.71
N TRP A 203 4.98 13.88 -4.14
CA TRP A 203 4.87 15.27 -4.56
C TRP A 203 5.13 16.25 -3.43
N GLY A 204 5.68 17.41 -3.76
CA GLY A 204 6.11 18.42 -2.81
C GLY A 204 6.44 19.74 -3.49
N ASN A 205 6.85 20.73 -2.70
CA ASN A 205 7.11 22.10 -3.16
C ASN A 205 8.54 22.33 -3.70
N GLU A 206 9.31 21.28 -3.92
CA GLU A 206 10.64 21.37 -4.53
C GLU A 206 10.55 21.70 -6.02
N ALA A 207 11.67 22.11 -6.60
CA ALA A 207 11.74 22.62 -7.99
C ALA A 207 11.31 21.57 -9.06
N ASP A 208 11.29 20.28 -8.72
CA ASP A 208 10.82 19.20 -9.58
C ASP A 208 9.44 18.67 -9.19
N GLY A 209 8.77 19.34 -8.26
CA GLY A 209 7.43 18.98 -7.78
C GLY A 209 7.37 17.72 -6.92
N MET A 210 8.53 17.23 -6.43
CA MET A 210 8.61 15.99 -5.66
C MET A 210 9.53 16.18 -4.45
N GLN A 211 9.18 15.64 -3.28
CA GLN A 211 9.92 15.82 -2.03
C GLN A 211 11.37 15.31 -2.12
N THR A 212 12.29 16.04 -1.52
CA THR A 212 13.70 15.66 -1.45
C THR A 212 13.87 14.30 -0.76
N GLY A 213 14.63 13.39 -1.40
CA GLY A 213 14.91 12.06 -0.85
C GLY A 213 13.83 11.02 -1.13
N ARG A 214 12.65 11.41 -1.62
CA ARG A 214 11.56 10.50 -2.00
C ARG A 214 11.22 9.49 -0.91
N GLY A 215 11.13 9.96 0.34
CA GLY A 215 11.02 9.11 1.51
C GLY A 215 9.83 8.17 1.49
N HIS A 216 8.65 8.64 1.04
CA HIS A 216 7.46 7.80 0.92
C HIS A 216 7.64 6.74 -0.17
N ARG A 217 8.13 7.12 -1.34
CA ARG A 217 8.44 6.18 -2.44
C ARG A 217 9.43 5.12 -1.99
N VAL A 218 10.52 5.50 -1.30
CA VAL A 218 11.51 4.57 -0.75
C VAL A 218 10.85 3.55 0.18
N ALA A 219 9.92 3.98 1.03
CA ALA A 219 9.19 3.08 1.93
C ALA A 219 8.30 2.10 1.14
N LEU A 220 7.44 2.61 0.24
CA LEU A 220 6.51 1.78 -0.52
C LEU A 220 7.24 0.80 -1.45
N MET A 221 8.20 1.31 -2.22
CA MET A 221 8.97 0.53 -3.19
C MET A 221 10.02 -0.36 -2.52
N SER A 222 10.33 -0.13 -1.23
CA SER A 222 11.44 -0.79 -0.51
C SER A 222 12.80 -0.56 -1.20
N ASP A 223 12.96 0.60 -1.85
CA ASP A 223 14.15 0.92 -2.66
C ASP A 223 15.41 1.00 -1.78
N GLY A 224 16.36 0.07 -2.03
CA GLY A 224 17.54 -0.10 -1.18
C GLY A 224 17.25 -0.56 0.26
N LYS A 225 16.01 -1.04 0.52
CA LYS A 225 15.53 -1.53 1.82
C LYS A 225 14.99 -2.95 1.68
N GLU A 226 14.58 -3.55 2.81
CA GLU A 226 14.01 -4.90 2.84
C GLU A 226 12.71 -4.89 3.67
N TYR A 227 11.77 -4.00 3.34
CA TYR A 227 10.47 -3.95 4.01
C TYR A 227 9.55 -5.03 3.45
N THR A 228 9.48 -6.15 4.15
CA THR A 228 8.75 -7.36 3.75
C THR A 228 7.36 -7.45 4.38
N ASN A 229 7.12 -6.66 5.44
CA ASN A 229 5.86 -6.60 6.17
C ASN A 229 5.28 -5.19 6.09
N VAL A 230 3.96 -5.09 6.04
CA VAL A 230 3.26 -3.80 5.94
C VAL A 230 1.95 -3.82 6.71
N GLY A 231 1.62 -2.69 7.32
CA GLY A 231 0.28 -2.41 7.82
C GLY A 231 -0.15 -1.05 7.32
N ILE A 232 -1.25 -1.01 6.57
CA ILE A 232 -1.85 0.21 6.05
C ILE A 232 -3.23 0.35 6.68
N ALA A 233 -3.51 1.52 7.26
CA ALA A 233 -4.83 1.88 7.76
C ALA A 233 -5.29 3.16 7.08
N SER A 234 -6.50 3.12 6.51
CA SER A 234 -7.19 4.27 5.94
C SER A 234 -8.47 4.50 6.70
N ILE A 235 -8.46 5.50 7.59
CA ILE A 235 -9.58 5.81 8.48
C ILE A 235 -10.41 6.92 7.86
N GLU A 236 -11.70 6.66 7.71
CA GLU A 236 -12.64 7.62 7.16
C GLU A 236 -12.92 8.75 8.18
N GLU A 237 -12.88 9.99 7.68
CA GLU A 237 -13.17 11.18 8.46
C GLU A 237 -14.17 12.06 7.68
N ASN A 238 -15.40 12.07 8.17
CA ASN A 238 -16.53 12.74 7.51
C ASN A 238 -17.09 13.93 8.31
N ASP A 239 -16.46 14.29 9.45
CA ASP A 239 -16.89 15.47 10.19
C ASP A 239 -16.46 16.74 9.42
N PRO A 240 -17.40 17.54 8.93
CA PRO A 240 -17.08 18.78 8.22
C PRO A 240 -16.42 19.84 9.08
N GLN A 241 -16.27 19.60 10.38
CA GLN A 241 -15.60 20.47 11.35
C GLN A 241 -14.10 20.20 11.40
N THR A 242 -13.64 19.01 10.98
CA THR A 242 -12.21 18.67 10.96
C THR A 242 -11.51 19.23 9.72
N SER A 243 -10.23 19.56 9.86
CA SER A 243 -9.39 20.04 8.76
C SER A 243 -8.70 18.91 7.99
N VAL A 244 -8.84 17.65 8.44
CA VAL A 244 -8.29 16.44 7.79
C VAL A 244 -9.41 15.59 7.17
N GLY A 245 -9.06 14.60 6.36
CA GLY A 245 -10.02 13.74 5.68
C GLY A 245 -10.12 14.02 4.18
N PRO A 246 -11.01 13.32 3.42
CA PRO A 246 -12.01 12.34 3.89
C PRO A 246 -11.47 11.00 4.40
N TYR A 247 -10.20 10.71 4.17
CA TYR A 247 -9.48 9.59 4.78
C TYR A 247 -8.15 10.05 5.34
N VAL A 248 -7.77 9.53 6.51
CA VAL A 248 -6.43 9.67 7.06
C VAL A 248 -5.73 8.33 6.90
N THR A 249 -4.68 8.30 6.09
CA THR A 249 -3.95 7.08 5.75
C THR A 249 -2.58 7.07 6.41
N THR A 250 -2.31 6.01 7.17
CA THR A 250 -0.99 5.70 7.72
C THR A 250 -0.51 4.37 7.18
N GLY A 251 0.76 4.27 6.80
CA GLY A 251 1.44 3.03 6.45
C GLY A 251 2.68 2.80 7.31
N ASN A 252 2.83 1.58 7.83
CA ASN A 252 4.04 1.11 8.50
C ASN A 252 4.68 0.02 7.65
N TYR A 253 5.93 0.19 7.23
CA TYR A 253 6.69 -0.74 6.40
C TYR A 253 7.89 -1.26 7.19
N ALA A 254 8.01 -2.57 7.34
CA ALA A 254 9.00 -3.14 8.25
C ALA A 254 9.71 -4.38 7.70
N LYS A 255 10.95 -4.57 8.15
CA LYS A 255 11.63 -5.86 8.17
C LYS A 255 11.48 -6.46 9.56
N ALA A 256 10.89 -7.65 9.65
CA ALA A 256 10.67 -8.33 10.91
C ALA A 256 11.98 -8.80 11.54
N ASN A 257 12.04 -8.81 12.87
CA ASN A 257 13.04 -9.51 13.64
C ASN A 257 12.67 -10.99 13.74
N THR A 258 13.22 -11.81 12.87
CA THR A 258 12.88 -13.25 12.78
C THR A 258 13.40 -14.10 13.93
N SER A 259 14.11 -13.54 14.91
CA SER A 259 14.43 -14.24 16.16
C SER A 259 13.22 -14.33 17.10
N GLU A 260 12.20 -13.53 16.87
CA GLU A 260 10.97 -13.53 17.63
C GLU A 260 9.90 -14.46 17.00
N ALA A 261 9.09 -15.07 17.85
CA ALA A 261 8.04 -15.96 17.39
C ALA A 261 7.01 -15.21 16.52
N ASN A 262 6.51 -15.88 15.48
CA ASN A 262 5.54 -15.31 14.54
C ASN A 262 6.01 -14.03 13.81
N HIS A 263 7.32 -13.95 13.53
CA HIS A 263 7.93 -12.89 12.73
C HIS A 263 8.70 -13.52 11.57
N PHE A 264 8.29 -13.21 10.35
CA PHE A 264 8.82 -13.76 9.10
C PHE A 264 9.10 -12.63 8.10
N ASN A 265 10.00 -12.91 7.15
CA ASN A 265 10.34 -11.97 6.07
C ASN A 265 10.13 -12.58 4.67
N THR A 266 9.61 -13.81 4.59
CA THR A 266 9.34 -14.49 3.33
C THR A 266 7.93 -15.05 3.36
N PHE A 267 7.14 -14.71 2.34
CA PHE A 267 5.71 -15.05 2.28
C PHE A 267 5.28 -15.45 0.87
N ILE A 268 4.21 -16.22 0.78
CA ILE A 268 3.31 -16.23 -0.36
C ILE A 268 2.25 -15.18 -0.06
N VAL A 269 2.12 -14.17 -0.91
CA VAL A 269 1.14 -13.09 -0.74
C VAL A 269 0.28 -12.98 -1.98
N GLY A 270 -0.94 -12.50 -1.84
CA GLY A 270 -1.81 -12.25 -2.98
C GLY A 270 -3.21 -11.81 -2.60
N THR A 271 -4.02 -11.66 -3.62
CA THR A 271 -5.45 -11.36 -3.53
C THR A 271 -6.22 -12.40 -4.33
N VAL A 272 -7.29 -12.91 -3.76
CA VAL A 272 -8.28 -13.74 -4.45
C VAL A 272 -9.42 -12.84 -4.85
N TRP A 273 -9.59 -12.59 -6.16
CA TRP A 273 -10.51 -11.56 -6.65
C TRP A 273 -11.02 -11.84 -8.07
N GLU A 274 -12.05 -11.13 -8.49
CA GLU A 274 -12.58 -11.19 -9.85
C GLU A 274 -12.66 -9.78 -10.43
N ASP A 275 -12.09 -9.58 -11.61
CA ASP A 275 -12.17 -8.32 -12.35
C ASP A 275 -13.57 -8.15 -12.95
N MET A 276 -14.50 -7.60 -12.16
CA MET A 276 -15.91 -7.50 -12.54
C MET A 276 -16.17 -6.38 -13.56
N ASN A 277 -15.33 -5.37 -13.60
CA ASN A 277 -15.48 -4.23 -14.52
C ASN A 277 -14.54 -4.32 -15.73
N SER A 278 -13.68 -5.33 -15.79
CA SER A 278 -12.74 -5.61 -16.89
C SER A 278 -11.69 -4.49 -17.09
N ASN A 279 -11.30 -3.82 -16.01
CA ASN A 279 -10.28 -2.78 -16.06
C ASN A 279 -8.85 -3.32 -15.80
N GLY A 280 -8.72 -4.56 -15.38
CA GLY A 280 -7.47 -5.24 -15.08
C GLY A 280 -6.87 -4.90 -13.71
N TRP A 281 -7.64 -4.29 -12.81
CA TRP A 281 -7.22 -3.81 -11.52
C TRP A 281 -8.11 -4.39 -10.44
N TYR A 282 -7.53 -4.60 -9.25
CA TYR A 282 -8.34 -4.91 -8.09
C TYR A 282 -9.09 -3.66 -7.61
N ASP A 283 -10.39 -3.74 -7.55
CA ASP A 283 -11.30 -2.69 -7.08
C ASP A 283 -12.09 -3.11 -5.84
N ASP A 284 -12.69 -2.13 -5.19
CA ASP A 284 -13.50 -2.37 -4.00
C ASP A 284 -14.69 -3.28 -4.32
N GLY A 285 -14.83 -4.35 -3.54
CA GLY A 285 -15.90 -5.35 -3.70
C GLY A 285 -15.56 -6.53 -4.61
N GLU A 286 -14.39 -6.57 -5.24
CA GLU A 286 -13.97 -7.64 -6.14
C GLU A 286 -13.29 -8.83 -5.41
N GLY A 287 -12.94 -8.67 -4.14
CA GLY A 287 -12.27 -9.68 -3.34
C GLY A 287 -13.19 -10.80 -2.86
N PHE A 288 -12.68 -12.03 -2.84
CA PHE A 288 -13.36 -13.19 -2.28
C PHE A 288 -12.93 -13.44 -0.82
N SER A 289 -13.86 -13.25 0.11
CA SER A 289 -13.67 -13.55 1.53
C SER A 289 -13.78 -15.03 1.83
N GLY A 290 -13.05 -15.52 2.83
CA GLY A 290 -13.21 -16.88 3.37
C GLY A 290 -12.70 -17.98 2.45
N VAL A 291 -11.83 -17.64 1.49
CA VAL A 291 -11.16 -18.62 0.62
C VAL A 291 -9.98 -19.22 1.36
N THR A 292 -9.95 -20.54 1.47
CA THR A 292 -8.79 -21.27 1.95
C THR A 292 -7.72 -21.31 0.86
N VAL A 293 -6.54 -20.77 1.19
CA VAL A 293 -5.34 -20.76 0.35
C VAL A 293 -4.33 -21.70 0.98
N MET A 294 -4.07 -22.83 0.31
CA MET A 294 -3.27 -23.91 0.89
C MET A 294 -2.11 -24.26 -0.04
N PRO A 295 -0.85 -23.93 0.34
CA PRO A 295 0.33 -24.40 -0.37
C PRO A 295 0.51 -25.93 -0.22
N SER A 296 1.12 -26.57 -1.20
CA SER A 296 1.48 -27.99 -1.12
C SER A 296 2.70 -28.29 -0.23
N ILE A 297 3.43 -27.25 0.18
CA ILE A 297 4.61 -27.34 1.07
C ILE A 297 4.55 -26.20 2.07
N GLY A 298 5.21 -26.36 3.22
CA GLY A 298 5.25 -25.38 4.30
C GLY A 298 4.42 -25.78 5.51
N THR A 299 4.34 -24.89 6.48
CA THR A 299 3.66 -25.13 7.77
C THR A 299 2.28 -24.51 7.81
N TYR A 300 2.07 -23.41 7.07
CA TYR A 300 0.90 -22.55 7.20
C TYR A 300 0.01 -22.53 5.96
N TYR A 301 -1.28 -22.37 6.18
CA TYR A 301 -2.27 -21.94 5.19
C TYR A 301 -2.90 -20.62 5.61
N ALA A 302 -3.68 -19.98 4.75
CA ALA A 302 -4.44 -18.79 5.09
C ALA A 302 -5.91 -18.95 4.66
N VAL A 303 -6.80 -18.23 5.35
CA VAL A 303 -8.17 -17.98 4.92
C VAL A 303 -8.30 -16.50 4.63
N THR A 304 -8.64 -16.12 3.40
CA THR A 304 -8.62 -14.73 2.94
C THR A 304 -9.43 -13.79 3.82
N ALA A 305 -8.94 -12.55 3.97
CA ALA A 305 -9.68 -11.44 4.57
C ALA A 305 -10.96 -11.12 3.78
N ASN A 306 -11.83 -10.28 4.32
CA ASN A 306 -13.06 -9.85 3.62
C ASN A 306 -12.78 -9.23 2.25
N SER A 307 -11.62 -8.61 2.11
CA SER A 307 -11.12 -8.02 0.87
C SER A 307 -10.46 -9.01 -0.10
N GLY A 308 -10.41 -10.30 0.22
CA GLY A 308 -9.73 -11.31 -0.60
C GLY A 308 -8.21 -11.41 -0.37
N GLY A 309 -7.62 -10.51 0.41
CA GLY A 309 -6.18 -10.47 0.68
C GLY A 309 -5.71 -11.63 1.58
N TYR A 310 -4.49 -12.11 1.32
CA TYR A 310 -3.86 -13.13 2.15
C TYR A 310 -2.33 -13.02 2.16
N ALA A 311 -1.71 -13.56 3.21
CA ALA A 311 -0.28 -13.82 3.28
C ALA A 311 -0.03 -15.11 4.06
N ILE A 312 0.96 -15.91 3.62
CA ILE A 312 1.35 -17.17 4.23
C ILE A 312 2.86 -17.16 4.40
N PRO A 313 3.40 -17.22 5.64
CA PRO A 313 4.84 -17.30 5.83
C PRO A 313 5.37 -18.63 5.31
N ILE A 314 6.53 -18.59 4.65
CA ILE A 314 7.17 -19.74 4.05
C ILE A 314 8.67 -19.75 4.38
N THR A 315 9.18 -20.91 4.71
CA THR A 315 10.61 -21.17 4.95
C THR A 315 11.19 -22.16 3.94
N GLU A 316 10.32 -22.87 3.25
CA GLU A 316 10.64 -23.85 2.22
C GLU A 316 10.84 -23.20 0.86
N THR A 317 11.67 -23.82 0.03
CA THR A 317 11.91 -23.42 -1.36
C THR A 317 11.63 -24.56 -2.31
N GLY A 318 11.34 -24.24 -3.57
CA GLY A 318 11.07 -25.24 -4.61
C GLY A 318 9.71 -25.04 -5.26
N VAL A 319 9.33 -26.02 -6.10
CA VAL A 319 8.03 -25.98 -6.79
C VAL A 319 6.90 -26.28 -5.81
N ALA A 320 5.91 -25.42 -5.78
CA ALA A 320 4.72 -25.57 -4.95
C ALA A 320 3.44 -25.38 -5.78
N THR A 321 2.41 -26.12 -5.42
CA THR A 321 1.04 -25.90 -5.90
C THR A 321 0.29 -25.16 -4.81
N ILE A 322 -0.28 -23.99 -5.14
CA ILE A 322 -1.11 -23.21 -4.24
C ILE A 322 -2.57 -23.49 -4.60
N ASN A 323 -3.31 -24.11 -3.69
CA ASN A 323 -4.70 -24.49 -3.88
C ASN A 323 -5.64 -23.43 -3.28
N PHE A 324 -6.69 -23.08 -4.01
CA PHE A 324 -7.73 -22.13 -3.62
C PHE A 324 -9.07 -22.85 -3.56
N SER A 325 -9.74 -22.79 -2.40
CA SER A 325 -11.03 -23.44 -2.18
C SER A 325 -11.88 -22.68 -1.18
N GLY A 326 -13.18 -22.73 -1.32
CA GLY A 326 -14.13 -22.05 -0.43
C GLY A 326 -15.49 -21.86 -1.08
N GLU A 327 -16.54 -21.66 -0.29
CA GLU A 327 -17.91 -21.50 -0.78
C GLU A 327 -18.13 -20.16 -1.51
N SER A 328 -17.32 -19.15 -1.22
CA SER A 328 -17.39 -17.86 -1.89
C SER A 328 -16.85 -17.88 -3.32
N LEU A 329 -16.01 -18.88 -3.66
CA LEU A 329 -15.48 -19.03 -5.01
C LEU A 329 -16.51 -19.64 -5.94
N PRO A 330 -16.64 -19.14 -7.18
CA PRO A 330 -17.45 -19.80 -8.21
C PRO A 330 -16.94 -21.22 -8.52
N ARG A 331 -15.66 -21.47 -8.24
CA ARG A 331 -15.00 -22.79 -8.28
C ARG A 331 -13.61 -22.74 -7.63
N SER A 332 -13.18 -23.88 -7.12
CA SER A 332 -11.80 -24.09 -6.65
C SER A 332 -10.81 -24.11 -7.83
N GLY A 333 -9.55 -23.76 -7.54
CA GLY A 333 -8.48 -23.80 -8.53
C GLY A 333 -7.11 -23.93 -7.88
N SER A 334 -6.07 -23.96 -8.71
CA SER A 334 -4.70 -24.02 -8.22
C SER A 334 -3.73 -23.29 -9.15
N ILE A 335 -2.64 -22.79 -8.59
CA ILE A 335 -1.53 -22.17 -9.30
C ILE A 335 -0.24 -22.89 -8.91
N ASN A 336 0.56 -23.26 -9.92
CA ASN A 336 1.91 -23.77 -9.69
C ASN A 336 2.88 -22.59 -9.72
N THR A 337 3.76 -22.51 -8.70
CA THR A 337 4.78 -21.48 -8.62
C THR A 337 6.08 -22.06 -8.07
N THR A 338 7.16 -21.30 -8.18
CA THR A 338 8.46 -21.65 -7.55
C THR A 338 8.69 -20.70 -6.39
N LEU A 339 8.78 -21.25 -5.20
CA LEU A 339 9.11 -20.55 -3.98
C LEU A 339 10.62 -20.42 -3.83
N SER A 340 11.05 -19.27 -3.34
CA SER A 340 12.45 -18.94 -3.14
C SER A 340 12.68 -18.35 -1.73
N THR A 341 13.84 -17.78 -1.48
CA THR A 341 14.17 -17.11 -0.22
C THR A 341 13.56 -15.69 -0.10
N VAL A 342 12.78 -15.25 -1.09
CA VAL A 342 12.05 -13.99 -1.09
C VAL A 342 10.56 -14.23 -1.28
N SER A 343 9.73 -13.27 -0.88
CA SER A 343 8.27 -13.37 -1.01
C SER A 343 7.84 -13.52 -2.46
N THR A 344 6.78 -14.29 -2.68
CA THR A 344 6.21 -14.58 -4.01
C THR A 344 4.78 -14.05 -4.09
N LEU A 345 4.46 -13.29 -5.15
CA LEU A 345 3.09 -12.81 -5.43
C LEU A 345 2.32 -13.89 -6.18
N VAL A 346 1.14 -14.24 -5.67
CA VAL A 346 0.24 -15.23 -6.27
C VAL A 346 -1.19 -14.74 -6.14
N ASP A 347 -1.66 -13.93 -7.09
CA ASP A 347 -3.06 -13.56 -7.20
C ASP A 347 -3.86 -14.68 -7.85
N PHE A 348 -5.10 -14.89 -7.41
CA PHE A 348 -6.01 -15.88 -8.01
C PHE A 348 -7.26 -15.18 -8.52
N ILE A 349 -7.46 -15.27 -9.85
CA ILE A 349 -8.63 -14.74 -10.57
C ILE A 349 -9.37 -15.94 -11.15
N PRO A 350 -10.53 -16.34 -10.57
CA PRO A 350 -11.23 -17.57 -10.97
C PRO A 350 -11.61 -17.64 -12.44
N SER A 351 -12.00 -16.54 -13.07
CA SER A 351 -12.34 -16.49 -14.50
C SER A 351 -11.16 -16.78 -15.41
N LEU A 352 -9.96 -16.33 -15.04
CA LEU A 352 -8.73 -16.59 -15.81
C LEU A 352 -8.25 -18.03 -15.66
N ALA A 353 -8.52 -18.69 -14.54
CA ALA A 353 -8.19 -20.09 -14.31
C ALA A 353 -8.94 -21.04 -15.25
N GLN A 354 -9.98 -20.58 -15.96
CA GLN A 354 -10.78 -21.39 -16.89
C GLN A 354 -10.09 -21.66 -18.23
N ASN A 355 -9.15 -20.85 -18.63
CA ASN A 355 -8.61 -20.87 -20.00
C ASN A 355 -7.28 -21.63 -20.15
N HIS A 356 -6.83 -22.35 -19.11
CA HIS A 356 -5.63 -23.17 -19.22
C HIS A 356 -5.94 -24.66 -19.06
N PRO A 357 -5.98 -25.46 -20.15
CA PRO A 357 -5.76 -26.89 -20.04
C PRO A 357 -4.34 -27.09 -19.50
N SER A 358 -4.19 -28.02 -18.56
CA SER A 358 -2.96 -28.37 -17.85
C SER A 358 -1.72 -28.38 -18.76
N SER A 359 -0.99 -27.29 -18.83
CA SER A 359 0.36 -27.22 -19.38
C SER A 359 1.16 -26.21 -18.58
N PRO A 360 2.38 -26.56 -18.13
CA PRO A 360 3.16 -25.68 -17.31
C PRO A 360 3.73 -24.56 -18.17
N LYS A 361 3.11 -23.39 -18.14
CA LYS A 361 3.74 -22.15 -18.57
C LYS A 361 3.91 -21.28 -17.35
N ASN A 362 5.16 -21.13 -16.91
CA ASN A 362 5.58 -20.12 -15.98
C ASN A 362 5.17 -18.74 -16.51
N LEU A 363 4.03 -18.25 -16.08
CA LEU A 363 3.66 -16.84 -16.18
C LEU A 363 3.83 -16.25 -14.78
N PRO A 364 4.73 -15.26 -14.59
CA PRO A 364 4.66 -14.44 -13.39
C PRO A 364 3.25 -13.82 -13.35
N GLY A 365 2.54 -13.98 -12.25
CA GLY A 365 1.13 -13.58 -12.11
C GLY A 365 0.78 -12.12 -12.40
N VAL A 366 1.76 -11.29 -12.71
CA VAL A 366 1.61 -9.86 -13.03
C VAL A 366 1.76 -9.56 -14.53
N LEU A 367 2.26 -10.50 -15.34
CA LEU A 367 2.51 -10.21 -16.76
C LEU A 367 1.22 -10.23 -17.62
N LEU A 368 0.10 -10.74 -17.12
CA LEU A 368 -1.16 -10.79 -17.87
C LEU A 368 -1.92 -9.45 -17.85
N LEU A 369 -1.66 -8.56 -16.91
CA LEU A 369 -2.36 -7.27 -16.80
C LEU A 369 -1.73 -6.14 -17.63
N LEU A 370 -0.54 -6.35 -18.23
CA LEU A 370 0.20 -5.31 -18.94
C LEU A 370 0.23 -5.47 -20.48
N GLN A 371 -0.59 -6.35 -21.06
CA GLN A 371 -0.67 -6.54 -22.53
C GLN A 371 -1.97 -6.01 -23.16
N LYS A 372 -2.48 -4.89 -22.65
CA LYS A 372 -3.46 -4.09 -23.44
C LYS A 372 -3.10 -2.64 -23.43
#